data_7bac828dc1245cf27356e0217f82f9bc
#
_entry.id   7bac828dc1245cf27356e0217f82f9bc
#
_cell.length_a   1.000
_cell.length_b   1.000
_cell.length_c   1.000
_cell.angle_alpha   90.00
_cell.angle_beta   90.00
_cell.angle_gamma   90.00
#
_symmetry.space_group_name_H-M   'P 1'
#
loop_
_entity.id
_entity.type
_entity.pdbx_description
1 polymer ?
#
loop_
_entity_poly.entity_id
_entity_poly.type
_entity_poly.pdbx_seq_one_letter_code
_entity_poly.pdbx_strand_id
1 'polypeptide(L)'
;LQLLQKENLESSQAQRVKVIFSKAEKMKELVETFYDLSILEEQQTVPEKEKFNISNMLINLITENAVALEKENILPEINLPDYSIYVYSDKNMVERILQNLLTNAIKYSVGTIKITLMEKENNNIIFTIENPMSDSSEIDCNRLFDRFYTGDKSRHNGSTGLGLAVVKTLVAILGGNIVAKVHANSLIITLEL
;
A
#
# COMPACT_ATOMS: atom_id res chain seq x y z
N LEU A 1 18.71 -11.12 -19.28
CA LEU A 1 18.11 -11.99 -18.25
C LEU A 1 16.97 -12.84 -18.81
N GLN A 2 16.00 -12.27 -19.55
CA GLN A 2 14.90 -13.03 -20.19
C GLN A 2 15.40 -14.08 -21.21
N LEU A 3 16.52 -13.85 -21.86
CA LEU A 3 17.14 -14.83 -22.78
C LEU A 3 17.75 -16.02 -22.02
N LEU A 4 18.36 -15.78 -20.86
CA LEU A 4 18.93 -16.83 -20.01
C LEU A 4 17.87 -17.79 -19.41
N GLN A 5 16.60 -17.36 -19.29
CA GLN A 5 15.52 -18.22 -18.85
C GLN A 5 15.06 -19.23 -19.92
N LYS A 6 15.44 -19.03 -21.19
CA LYS A 6 15.10 -19.90 -22.31
C LYS A 6 16.20 -20.96 -22.62
N GLU A 7 17.33 -20.87 -21.95
CA GLU A 7 18.41 -21.84 -22.09
C GLU A 7 18.19 -23.07 -21.18
N ASN A 8 18.63 -24.24 -21.63
CA ASN A 8 18.65 -25.48 -20.82
C ASN A 8 19.77 -25.37 -19.77
N LEU A 9 19.47 -24.71 -18.66
CA LEU A 9 20.38 -24.53 -17.52
C LEU A 9 20.30 -25.75 -16.59
N GLU A 10 21.43 -26.13 -16.01
CA GLU A 10 21.41 -27.06 -14.87
C GLU A 10 20.56 -26.49 -13.73
N SER A 11 19.90 -27.35 -12.95
CA SER A 11 18.91 -26.96 -11.93
C SER A 11 19.44 -25.88 -10.96
N SER A 12 20.71 -25.93 -10.58
CA SER A 12 21.37 -24.93 -9.73
C SER A 12 21.56 -23.57 -10.41
N GLN A 13 21.87 -23.57 -11.70
CA GLN A 13 22.04 -22.37 -12.49
C GLN A 13 20.68 -21.70 -12.76
N ALA A 14 19.65 -22.50 -13.08
CA ALA A 14 18.28 -22.02 -13.26
C ALA A 14 17.75 -21.33 -12.00
N GLN A 15 18.02 -21.88 -10.82
CA GLN A 15 17.65 -21.28 -9.55
C GLN A 15 18.38 -19.95 -9.29
N ARG A 16 19.67 -19.86 -9.59
CA ARG A 16 20.45 -18.59 -9.47
C ARG A 16 19.91 -17.52 -10.44
N VAL A 17 19.64 -17.89 -11.69
CA VAL A 17 19.06 -16.98 -12.70
C VAL A 17 17.71 -16.47 -12.23
N LYS A 18 16.84 -17.31 -11.66
CA LYS A 18 15.55 -16.92 -11.10
C LYS A 18 15.70 -15.89 -9.95
N VAL A 19 16.68 -16.10 -9.06
CA VAL A 19 16.96 -15.16 -7.96
C VAL A 19 17.46 -13.82 -8.51
N ILE A 20 18.40 -13.83 -9.47
CA ILE A 20 18.93 -12.63 -10.10
C ILE A 20 17.81 -11.86 -10.80
N PHE A 21 16.95 -12.56 -11.56
CA PHE A 21 15.81 -11.96 -12.24
C PHE A 21 14.85 -11.30 -11.26
N SER A 22 14.47 -12.00 -10.19
CA SER A 22 13.61 -11.45 -9.14
C SER A 22 14.20 -10.19 -8.47
N LYS A 23 15.54 -10.16 -8.26
CA LYS A 23 16.21 -8.98 -7.72
C LYS A 23 16.26 -7.81 -8.72
N ALA A 24 16.46 -8.09 -10.00
CA ALA A 24 16.46 -7.08 -11.05
C ALA A 24 15.06 -6.44 -11.23
N GLU A 25 14.00 -7.26 -11.20
CA GLU A 25 12.62 -6.76 -11.23
C GLU A 25 12.31 -5.85 -10.03
N LYS A 26 12.72 -6.28 -8.83
CA LYS A 26 12.55 -5.43 -7.63
C LYS A 26 13.32 -4.11 -7.72
N MET A 27 14.52 -4.13 -8.30
CA MET A 27 15.32 -2.92 -8.48
C MET A 27 14.69 -1.98 -9.50
N LYS A 28 14.11 -2.52 -10.59
CA LYS A 28 13.34 -1.76 -11.57
C LYS A 28 12.14 -1.08 -10.90
N GLU A 29 11.31 -1.82 -10.18
CA GLU A 29 10.15 -1.31 -9.44
C GLU A 29 10.54 -0.19 -8.45
N LEU A 30 11.68 -0.36 -7.76
CA LEU A 30 12.19 0.63 -6.83
C LEU A 30 12.58 1.94 -7.54
N VAL A 31 13.30 1.84 -8.67
CA VAL A 31 13.70 3.00 -9.46
C VAL A 31 12.49 3.73 -10.05
N GLU A 32 11.51 2.98 -10.57
CA GLU A 32 10.26 3.55 -11.11
C GLU A 32 9.48 4.28 -10.00
N THR A 33 9.31 3.64 -8.84
CA THR A 33 8.61 4.26 -7.69
C THR A 33 9.34 5.51 -7.17
N PHE A 34 10.67 5.46 -7.12
CA PHE A 34 11.47 6.61 -6.70
C PHE A 34 11.37 7.77 -7.69
N TYR A 35 11.41 7.46 -8.99
CA TYR A 35 11.26 8.46 -10.06
C TYR A 35 9.88 9.12 -10.01
N ASP A 36 8.81 8.32 -9.90
CA ASP A 36 7.45 8.81 -9.73
C ASP A 36 7.31 9.75 -8.52
N LEU A 37 7.89 9.34 -7.38
CA LEU A 37 7.85 10.14 -6.15
C LEU A 37 8.60 11.48 -6.35
N SER A 38 9.73 11.47 -7.04
CA SER A 38 10.49 12.69 -7.34
C SER A 38 9.69 13.64 -8.23
N ILE A 39 9.01 13.11 -9.25
CA ILE A 39 8.14 13.93 -10.13
C ILE A 39 6.97 14.52 -9.32
N LEU A 40 6.32 13.75 -8.47
CA LEU A 40 5.20 14.22 -7.64
C LEU A 40 5.60 15.36 -6.71
N GLU A 41 6.87 15.39 -6.26
CA GLU A 41 7.37 16.43 -5.36
C GLU A 41 7.88 17.68 -6.08
N GLU A 42 8.53 17.51 -7.24
CA GLU A 42 9.09 18.63 -8.02
C GLU A 42 8.04 19.37 -8.83
N GLN A 43 7.06 18.63 -9.38
CA GLN A 43 5.98 19.23 -10.13
C GLN A 43 4.86 19.63 -9.17
N GLN A 44 4.33 20.85 -9.34
CA GLN A 44 3.05 21.25 -8.73
C GLN A 44 1.93 20.45 -9.41
N THR A 45 1.88 19.15 -9.11
CA THR A 45 0.87 18.27 -9.69
C THR A 45 -0.51 18.74 -9.26
N VAL A 46 -1.31 19.17 -10.22
CA VAL A 46 -2.69 19.58 -10.00
C VAL A 46 -3.58 18.33 -10.10
N PRO A 47 -4.31 17.96 -9.04
CA PRO A 47 -5.20 16.80 -9.08
C PRO A 47 -6.31 16.95 -10.12
N GLU A 48 -6.53 15.93 -10.94
CA GLU A 48 -7.67 15.86 -11.89
C GLU A 48 -8.90 15.34 -11.15
N LYS A 49 -9.66 16.25 -10.54
CA LYS A 49 -10.78 15.88 -9.67
C LYS A 49 -12.02 15.48 -10.47
N GLU A 50 -12.57 14.32 -10.15
CA GLU A 50 -13.83 13.82 -10.64
C GLU A 50 -14.68 13.23 -9.49
N LYS A 51 -15.99 13.06 -9.72
CA LYS A 51 -16.87 12.38 -8.76
C LYS A 51 -16.87 10.88 -9.05
N PHE A 52 -16.47 10.07 -8.08
CA PHE A 52 -16.47 8.60 -8.20
C PHE A 52 -16.94 7.91 -6.92
N ASN A 53 -17.32 6.63 -7.05
CA ASN A 53 -17.76 5.78 -5.94
C ASN A 53 -16.55 5.11 -5.28
N ILE A 54 -16.14 5.63 -4.11
CA ILE A 54 -14.99 5.09 -3.38
C ILE A 54 -15.31 3.74 -2.71
N SER A 55 -16.59 3.47 -2.35
CA SER A 55 -16.98 2.16 -1.82
C SER A 55 -16.75 1.05 -2.85
N ASN A 56 -17.17 1.27 -4.10
CA ASN A 56 -16.94 0.30 -5.18
C ASN A 56 -15.45 0.17 -5.51
N MET A 57 -14.70 1.26 -5.53
CA MET A 57 -13.25 1.22 -5.72
C MET A 57 -12.57 0.32 -4.68
N LEU A 58 -12.91 0.49 -3.41
CA LEU A 58 -12.35 -0.29 -2.32
C LEU A 58 -12.70 -1.78 -2.44
N ILE A 59 -13.95 -2.12 -2.75
CA ILE A 59 -14.39 -3.50 -2.97
C ILE A 59 -13.62 -4.14 -4.14
N ASN A 60 -13.45 -3.42 -5.24
CA ASN A 60 -12.70 -3.90 -6.40
C ASN A 60 -11.23 -4.18 -6.04
N LEU A 61 -10.56 -3.25 -5.35
CA LEU A 61 -9.19 -3.42 -4.90
C LEU A 61 -9.01 -4.63 -3.98
N ILE A 62 -9.94 -4.86 -3.05
CA ILE A 62 -9.91 -6.04 -2.17
C ILE A 62 -10.09 -7.32 -3.00
N THR A 63 -11.01 -7.32 -3.97
CA THR A 63 -11.27 -8.46 -4.85
C THR A 63 -10.06 -8.78 -5.74
N GLU A 64 -9.41 -7.79 -6.30
CA GLU A 64 -8.18 -7.95 -7.09
C GLU A 64 -7.03 -8.53 -6.27
N ASN A 65 -6.99 -8.25 -4.97
CA ASN A 65 -6.00 -8.78 -4.05
C ASN A 65 -6.41 -10.10 -3.36
N ALA A 66 -7.56 -10.73 -3.75
CA ALA A 66 -8.08 -11.93 -3.09
C ALA A 66 -7.08 -13.09 -3.05
N VAL A 67 -6.36 -13.33 -4.16
CA VAL A 67 -5.34 -14.39 -4.24
C VAL A 67 -4.16 -14.12 -3.29
N ALA A 68 -3.76 -12.84 -3.13
CA ALA A 68 -2.69 -12.47 -2.21
C ALA A 68 -3.13 -12.62 -0.75
N LEU A 69 -4.37 -12.23 -0.44
CA LEU A 69 -4.98 -12.40 0.88
C LEU A 69 -5.05 -13.89 1.27
N GLU A 70 -5.54 -14.73 0.36
CA GLU A 70 -5.62 -16.18 0.56
C GLU A 70 -4.25 -16.81 0.79
N LYS A 71 -3.26 -16.46 -0.03
CA LYS A 71 -1.88 -16.97 0.08
C LYS A 71 -1.25 -16.65 1.43
N GLU A 72 -1.50 -15.48 1.97
CA GLU A 72 -0.97 -15.05 3.28
C GLU A 72 -1.91 -15.45 4.45
N ASN A 73 -3.00 -16.19 4.19
CA ASN A 73 -4.04 -16.58 5.16
C ASN A 73 -4.64 -15.39 5.91
N ILE A 74 -4.88 -14.29 5.21
CA ILE A 74 -5.44 -13.07 5.75
C ILE A 74 -6.93 -12.99 5.43
N LEU A 75 -7.73 -12.73 6.46
CA LEU A 75 -9.17 -12.52 6.32
C LEU A 75 -9.46 -11.01 6.43
N PRO A 76 -10.02 -10.36 5.38
CA PRO A 76 -10.44 -8.98 5.49
C PRO A 76 -11.80 -8.87 6.18
N GLU A 77 -11.88 -8.08 7.24
CA GLU A 77 -13.13 -7.61 7.84
C GLU A 77 -13.43 -6.23 7.28
N ILE A 78 -14.52 -6.10 6.52
CA ILE A 78 -14.85 -4.89 5.78
C ILE A 78 -16.07 -4.23 6.42
N ASN A 79 -15.89 -3.02 6.93
CA ASN A 79 -16.93 -2.20 7.54
C ASN A 79 -17.23 -1.00 6.66
N LEU A 80 -18.30 -1.11 5.88
CA LEU A 80 -18.83 -0.06 5.02
C LEU A 80 -20.26 0.27 5.46
N PRO A 81 -20.74 1.51 5.26
CA PRO A 81 -22.15 1.82 5.42
C PRO A 81 -23.00 1.13 4.35
N ASP A 82 -24.31 0.98 4.59
CA ASP A 82 -25.26 0.35 3.68
C ASP A 82 -25.53 1.18 2.41
N TYR A 83 -24.92 2.35 2.31
CA TYR A 83 -25.03 3.24 1.14
C TYR A 83 -23.67 3.47 0.50
N SER A 84 -23.66 3.80 -0.77
CA SER A 84 -22.44 4.11 -1.52
C SER A 84 -21.90 5.49 -1.17
N ILE A 85 -20.63 5.57 -0.80
CA ILE A 85 -19.92 6.82 -0.57
C ILE A 85 -19.33 7.31 -1.89
N TYR A 86 -19.55 8.58 -2.21
CA TYR A 86 -18.98 9.27 -3.36
C TYR A 86 -18.03 10.36 -2.90
N VAL A 87 -16.90 10.47 -3.58
CA VAL A 87 -15.89 11.51 -3.32
C VAL A 87 -15.63 12.33 -4.60
N TYR A 88 -15.32 13.61 -4.42
CA TYR A 88 -14.84 14.47 -5.50
C TYR A 88 -13.35 14.71 -5.31
N SER A 89 -12.53 13.90 -5.98
CA SER A 89 -11.08 13.87 -5.83
C SER A 89 -10.42 13.32 -7.10
N ASP A 90 -9.10 13.23 -7.13
CA ASP A 90 -8.38 12.53 -8.19
C ASP A 90 -8.47 11.02 -7.96
N LYS A 91 -9.19 10.36 -8.86
CA LYS A 91 -9.49 8.93 -8.78
C LYS A 91 -8.22 8.06 -8.79
N ASN A 92 -7.28 8.39 -9.66
CA ASN A 92 -6.05 7.60 -9.81
C ASN A 92 -5.14 7.75 -8.57
N MET A 93 -5.07 8.95 -8.00
CA MET A 93 -4.31 9.18 -6.76
C MET A 93 -4.94 8.44 -5.59
N VAL A 94 -6.27 8.50 -5.42
CA VAL A 94 -6.96 7.79 -4.34
C VAL A 94 -6.81 6.28 -4.48
N GLU A 95 -6.98 5.74 -5.69
CA GLU A 95 -6.76 4.31 -5.96
C GLU A 95 -5.35 3.88 -5.61
N ARG A 96 -4.33 4.64 -6.00
CA ARG A 96 -2.93 4.39 -5.68
C ARG A 96 -2.64 4.43 -4.17
N ILE A 97 -3.28 5.35 -3.43
CA ILE A 97 -3.22 5.42 -1.97
C ILE A 97 -3.78 4.13 -1.36
N LEU A 98 -5.02 3.77 -1.70
CA LEU A 98 -5.70 2.59 -1.15
C LEU A 98 -4.96 1.30 -1.48
N GLN A 99 -4.46 1.16 -2.71
CA GLN A 99 -3.67 -0.01 -3.14
C GLN A 99 -2.36 -0.13 -2.34
N ASN A 100 -1.64 0.96 -2.09
CA ASN A 100 -0.42 0.93 -1.28
C ASN A 100 -0.71 0.55 0.19
N LEU A 101 -1.79 1.08 0.77
CA LEU A 101 -2.20 0.75 2.13
C LEU A 101 -2.62 -0.71 2.25
N LEU A 102 -3.41 -1.22 1.30
CA LEU A 102 -3.86 -2.61 1.27
C LEU A 102 -2.69 -3.59 1.08
N THR A 103 -1.82 -3.34 0.10
CA THR A 103 -0.63 -4.18 -0.14
C THR A 103 0.30 -4.20 1.06
N ASN A 104 0.46 -3.06 1.74
CA ASN A 104 1.24 -2.98 2.96
C ASN A 104 0.61 -3.82 4.07
N ALA A 105 -0.69 -3.71 4.28
CA ALA A 105 -1.41 -4.51 5.27
C ALA A 105 -1.32 -6.01 4.97
N ILE A 106 -1.53 -6.45 3.73
CA ILE A 106 -1.39 -7.85 3.32
C ILE A 106 0.02 -8.39 3.62
N LYS A 107 1.05 -7.57 3.38
CA LYS A 107 2.45 -7.99 3.54
C LYS A 107 2.87 -8.16 5.00
N TYR A 108 2.30 -7.38 5.92
CA TYR A 108 2.77 -7.30 7.29
C TYR A 108 1.77 -7.79 8.34
N SER A 109 0.54 -8.08 7.95
CA SER A 109 -0.49 -8.56 8.87
C SER A 109 -0.28 -10.03 9.24
N VAL A 110 -0.74 -10.36 10.43
CA VAL A 110 -0.90 -11.74 10.89
C VAL A 110 -2.38 -11.95 11.25
N GLY A 111 -3.12 -12.57 10.32
CA GLY A 111 -4.54 -12.86 10.50
C GLY A 111 -5.47 -11.79 9.92
N THR A 112 -6.48 -11.36 10.66
CA THR A 112 -7.57 -10.51 10.16
C THR A 112 -7.13 -9.06 9.99
N ILE A 113 -7.28 -8.52 8.77
CA ILE A 113 -7.17 -7.08 8.49
C ILE A 113 -8.56 -6.47 8.65
N LYS A 114 -8.66 -5.37 9.38
CA LYS A 114 -9.91 -4.62 9.49
C LYS A 114 -9.86 -3.35 8.65
N ILE A 115 -10.83 -3.21 7.76
CA ILE A 115 -10.94 -2.08 6.82
C ILE A 115 -12.25 -1.37 7.10
N THR A 116 -12.19 -0.08 7.39
CA THR A 116 -13.37 0.75 7.66
C THR A 116 -13.37 1.96 6.74
N LEU A 117 -14.50 2.23 6.11
CA LEU A 117 -14.74 3.44 5.34
C LEU A 117 -16.00 4.10 5.87
N MET A 118 -15.93 5.39 6.19
CA MET A 118 -17.07 6.17 6.68
C MET A 118 -17.01 7.59 6.13
N GLU A 119 -18.18 8.19 6.03
CA GLU A 119 -18.36 9.59 5.70
C GLU A 119 -18.61 10.38 6.99
N LYS A 120 -17.87 11.48 7.17
CA LYS A 120 -18.09 12.44 8.24
C LYS A 120 -19.07 13.54 7.82
N GLU A 121 -19.49 14.33 8.79
CA GLU A 121 -20.12 15.64 8.56
C GLU A 121 -19.21 16.46 7.63
N ASN A 122 -19.81 17.18 6.67
CA ASN A 122 -19.13 17.94 5.60
C ASN A 122 -18.53 17.14 4.43
N ASN A 123 -19.00 15.90 4.17
CA ASN A 123 -18.55 15.04 3.08
C ASN A 123 -17.05 14.65 3.16
N ASN A 124 -16.40 14.82 4.29
CA ASN A 124 -15.06 14.28 4.51
C ASN A 124 -15.13 12.77 4.67
N ILE A 125 -14.18 12.07 4.08
CA ILE A 125 -14.10 10.62 4.11
C ILE A 125 -12.99 10.18 5.04
N ILE A 126 -13.32 9.22 5.91
CA ILE A 126 -12.32 8.52 6.71
C ILE A 126 -12.21 7.08 6.23
N PHE A 127 -11.01 6.73 5.84
CA PHE A 127 -10.59 5.35 5.61
C PHE A 127 -9.63 4.93 6.71
N THR A 128 -9.88 3.79 7.33
CA THR A 128 -9.01 3.20 8.35
C THR A 128 -8.67 1.77 7.97
N ILE A 129 -7.39 1.44 8.03
CA ILE A 129 -6.92 0.07 7.90
C ILE A 129 -6.15 -0.31 9.16
N GLU A 130 -6.58 -1.40 9.79
CA GLU A 130 -5.94 -1.97 10.97
C GLU A 130 -5.40 -3.35 10.61
N ASN A 131 -4.12 -3.54 10.84
CA ASN A 131 -3.46 -4.81 10.62
C ASN A 131 -2.73 -5.28 11.88
N PRO A 132 -3.13 -6.43 12.46
CA PRO A 132 -2.41 -7.04 13.57
C PRO A 132 -1.04 -7.52 13.10
N MET A 133 -0.05 -7.41 13.96
CA MET A 133 1.34 -7.73 13.68
C MET A 133 1.92 -8.66 14.73
N SER A 134 2.87 -9.50 14.33
CA SER A 134 3.53 -10.41 15.27
C SER A 134 4.33 -9.66 16.35
N ASP A 135 4.88 -8.52 15.99
CA ASP A 135 5.64 -7.63 16.88
C ASP A 135 5.58 -6.20 16.35
N SER A 136 5.04 -5.31 17.14
CA SER A 136 4.90 -3.88 16.81
C SER A 136 5.89 -2.98 17.56
N SER A 137 6.72 -3.55 18.43
CA SER A 137 7.62 -2.79 19.31
C SER A 137 8.70 -2.01 18.55
N GLU A 138 9.02 -2.42 17.31
CA GLU A 138 10.06 -1.81 16.48
C GLU A 138 9.53 -0.71 15.54
N ILE A 139 8.20 -0.42 15.55
CA ILE A 139 7.61 0.56 14.65
C ILE A 139 7.65 1.95 15.27
N ASP A 140 8.41 2.82 14.64
CA ASP A 140 8.31 4.26 14.88
C ASP A 140 7.25 4.87 13.96
N CYS A 141 6.04 5.10 14.49
CA CYS A 141 4.92 5.68 13.74
C CYS A 141 5.24 7.08 13.17
N ASN A 142 6.16 7.84 13.78
CA ASN A 142 6.54 9.16 13.28
C ASN A 142 7.36 9.05 11.99
N ARG A 143 8.09 7.95 11.82
CA ARG A 143 8.94 7.68 10.66
C ARG A 143 8.31 6.75 9.64
N LEU A 144 7.14 6.18 9.93
CA LEU A 144 6.51 5.17 9.09
C LEU A 144 6.31 5.62 7.64
N PHE A 145 6.10 6.91 7.43
CA PHE A 145 5.92 7.53 6.12
C PHE A 145 7.20 8.14 5.54
N ASP A 146 8.36 7.96 6.20
CA ASP A 146 9.64 8.40 5.66
C ASP A 146 10.11 7.47 4.54
N ARG A 147 10.83 8.03 3.57
CA ARG A 147 11.43 7.25 2.49
C ARG A 147 12.42 6.24 3.04
N PHE A 148 12.37 5.03 2.46
CA PHE A 148 13.26 3.92 2.82
C PHE A 148 13.14 3.47 4.29
N TYR A 149 12.13 3.95 5.01
CA TYR A 149 11.86 3.43 6.33
C TYR A 149 11.27 2.02 6.23
N THR A 150 11.92 1.09 6.89
CA THR A 150 11.47 -0.31 7.03
C THR A 150 11.76 -0.72 8.46
N GLY A 151 10.81 -1.38 9.14
CA GLY A 151 11.10 -2.04 10.43
C GLY A 151 12.23 -3.07 10.25
N ASP A 152 13.06 -3.27 11.25
CA ASP A 152 14.30 -4.08 11.11
C ASP A 152 14.05 -5.50 10.57
N LYS A 153 12.94 -6.14 10.92
CA LYS A 153 12.56 -7.46 10.40
C LYS A 153 12.10 -7.44 8.94
N SER A 154 11.61 -6.32 8.44
CA SER A 154 11.09 -6.19 7.06
C SER A 154 12.19 -6.06 6.01
N ARG A 155 13.41 -5.69 6.38
CA ARG A 155 14.56 -5.64 5.46
C ARG A 155 14.83 -6.97 4.78
N HIS A 156 14.57 -8.09 5.47
CA HIS A 156 14.73 -9.44 4.93
C HIS A 156 13.63 -9.81 3.92
N ASN A 157 12.47 -9.18 3.96
CA ASN A 157 11.31 -9.47 3.09
C ASN A 157 11.27 -8.65 1.80
N GLY A 158 12.33 -7.89 1.50
CA GLY A 158 12.47 -7.17 0.23
C GLY A 158 11.51 -6.00 0.06
N SER A 159 11.12 -5.32 1.15
CA SER A 159 10.40 -4.06 1.08
C SER A 159 11.32 -2.92 0.71
N THR A 160 10.80 -2.00 -0.11
CA THR A 160 11.53 -0.82 -0.57
C THR A 160 11.45 0.35 0.42
N GLY A 161 10.44 0.35 1.30
CA GLY A 161 10.16 1.47 2.20
C GLY A 161 9.67 2.74 1.49
N LEU A 162 9.20 2.62 0.24
CA LEU A 162 8.72 3.76 -0.55
C LEU A 162 7.19 3.86 -0.62
N GLY A 163 6.46 2.75 -0.47
CA GLY A 163 5.01 2.73 -0.66
C GLY A 163 4.26 3.70 0.25
N LEU A 164 4.59 3.75 1.55
CA LEU A 164 3.96 4.67 2.48
C LEU A 164 4.44 6.12 2.30
N ALA A 165 5.66 6.35 1.82
CA ALA A 165 6.13 7.68 1.43
C ALA A 165 5.32 8.23 0.23
N VAL A 166 5.04 7.39 -0.78
CA VAL A 166 4.14 7.73 -1.89
C VAL A 166 2.75 8.10 -1.36
N VAL A 167 2.20 7.30 -0.44
CA VAL A 167 0.90 7.61 0.18
C VAL A 167 0.89 8.99 0.83
N LYS A 168 1.89 9.31 1.66
CA LYS A 168 2.01 10.62 2.32
C LYS A 168 2.04 11.77 1.32
N THR A 169 2.83 11.62 0.24
CA THR A 169 2.93 12.66 -0.80
C THR A 169 1.61 12.85 -1.53
N LEU A 170 0.95 11.77 -1.96
CA LEU A 170 -0.35 11.85 -2.64
C LEU A 170 -1.44 12.44 -1.75
N VAL A 171 -1.49 12.06 -0.47
CA VAL A 171 -2.43 12.62 0.50
C VAL A 171 -2.21 14.13 0.67
N ALA A 172 -0.96 14.59 0.75
CA ALA A 172 -0.64 16.01 0.82
C ALA A 172 -1.07 16.78 -0.44
N ILE A 173 -0.87 16.20 -1.64
CA ILE A 173 -1.33 16.79 -2.91
C ILE A 173 -2.85 16.92 -2.95
N LEU A 174 -3.59 15.93 -2.42
CA LEU A 174 -5.04 15.95 -2.35
C LEU A 174 -5.59 16.89 -1.26
N GLY A 175 -4.73 17.42 -0.37
CA GLY A 175 -5.11 18.25 0.76
C GLY A 175 -5.71 17.48 1.95
N GLY A 176 -5.49 16.17 1.99
CA GLY A 176 -5.93 15.28 3.05
C GLY A 176 -4.95 15.18 4.23
N ASN A 177 -5.26 14.28 5.14
CA ASN A 177 -4.41 13.97 6.28
C ASN A 177 -4.25 12.45 6.44
N ILE A 178 -3.07 12.00 6.89
CA ILE A 178 -2.81 10.60 7.20
C ILE A 178 -2.03 10.47 8.50
N VAL A 179 -2.46 9.55 9.34
CA VAL A 179 -1.81 9.27 10.62
C VAL A 179 -1.68 7.76 10.83
N ALA A 180 -0.64 7.37 11.57
CA ALA A 180 -0.43 6.00 11.97
C ALA A 180 -0.32 5.92 13.50
N LYS A 181 -0.88 4.85 14.07
CA LYS A 181 -0.78 4.54 15.49
C LYS A 181 -0.58 3.04 15.68
N VAL A 182 0.12 2.68 16.73
CA VAL A 182 0.20 1.29 17.19
C VAL A 182 -0.65 1.16 18.45
N HIS A 183 -1.55 0.19 18.45
CA HIS A 183 -2.37 -0.14 19.61
C HIS A 183 -2.54 -1.67 19.69
N ALA A 184 -2.30 -2.26 20.87
CA ALA A 184 -2.48 -3.70 21.13
C ALA A 184 -1.89 -4.62 20.04
N ASN A 185 -0.63 -4.36 19.61
CA ASN A 185 0.06 -5.04 18.52
C ASN A 185 -0.59 -4.91 17.14
N SER A 186 -1.49 -3.96 16.94
CA SER A 186 -2.02 -3.61 15.62
C SER A 186 -1.47 -2.27 15.16
N LEU A 187 -1.07 -2.20 13.90
CA LEU A 187 -0.83 -0.94 13.21
C LEU A 187 -2.16 -0.44 12.64
N ILE A 188 -2.52 0.77 13.02
CA ILE A 188 -3.74 1.44 12.56
C ILE A 188 -3.32 2.65 11.74
N ILE A 189 -3.67 2.66 10.46
CA ILE A 189 -3.47 3.81 9.57
C ILE A 189 -4.83 4.42 9.26
N THR A 190 -4.96 5.71 9.52
CA THR A 190 -6.18 6.48 9.24
C THR A 190 -5.88 7.57 8.22
N LEU A 191 -6.64 7.55 7.14
CA LEU A 191 -6.64 8.52 6.05
C LEU A 191 -7.91 9.37 6.13
N GLU A 192 -7.78 10.68 5.99
CA GLU A 192 -8.88 11.64 5.87
C GLU A 192 -8.71 12.42 4.55
N LEU A 193 -9.78 12.42 3.72
CA LEU A 193 -9.85 13.11 2.43
C LEU A 193 -11.06 14.04 2.38
#